data_204bfb81317b6808140a3e8c258bc15a
#
_entry.id   204bfb81317b6808140a3e8c258bc15a
#
_cell.length_a   1.000
_cell.length_b   1.000
_cell.length_c   1.000
_cell.angle_alpha   90.00
_cell.angle_beta   90.00
_cell.angle_gamma   90.00
#
_symmetry.space_group_name_H-M   'P 1'
#
loop_
_entity.id
_entity.type
_entity.pdbx_description
1 polymer ?
#
loop_
_entity_poly.entity_id
_entity_poly.type
_entity_poly.pdbx_seq_one_letter_code
_entity_poly.pdbx_strand_id
1 'polypeptide(L)'
;MKTIKYLSLRVFAVAALALVFALPTKAQMTDNGYANIDWQYNFPLSNNFADKSSGWGMNFEGGYFLTDNFALGAFLNYHSNHEYFGRQTFPVGEGGSLNTDQQHTASQLPFGLASRYVWNRGGAFQPYAGVKLGAEYAQLKSTFNVFEANKDTWGFYVSPEIGFNVYPWAYGPGLHFAAYYSYGTNKGDLFTYSVDGLSNFGLRVGIAF
;
A
#
# COMPACT_ATOMS: atom_id res chain seq x y z
N MET A 1 -19.47 -22.14 13.09
CA MET A 1 -18.35 -21.23 13.44
C MET A 1 -17.86 -20.33 12.27
N LYS A 2 -18.06 -20.65 11.00
CA LYS A 2 -17.63 -19.80 9.87
C LYS A 2 -18.47 -18.52 9.71
N THR A 3 -19.76 -18.56 9.99
CA THR A 3 -20.71 -17.42 9.79
C THR A 3 -20.43 -16.24 10.72
N ILE A 4 -19.93 -16.47 11.92
CA ILE A 4 -19.64 -15.39 12.90
C ILE A 4 -18.41 -14.57 12.48
N LYS A 5 -17.40 -15.18 11.84
CA LYS A 5 -16.21 -14.47 11.36
C LYS A 5 -16.55 -13.47 10.22
N TYR A 6 -17.47 -13.83 9.33
CA TYR A 6 -17.89 -12.92 8.24
C TYR A 6 -18.79 -11.77 8.74
N LEU A 7 -19.57 -12.01 9.79
CA LEU A 7 -20.39 -10.97 10.40
C LEU A 7 -19.53 -9.90 11.09
N SER A 8 -18.48 -10.32 11.83
CA SER A 8 -17.56 -9.39 12.49
C SER A 8 -16.77 -8.53 11.50
N LEU A 9 -16.32 -9.09 10.37
CA LEU A 9 -15.60 -8.36 9.33
C LEU A 9 -16.51 -7.31 8.63
N ARG A 10 -17.78 -7.66 8.37
CA ARG A 10 -18.76 -6.73 7.79
C ARG A 10 -19.11 -5.59 8.75
N VAL A 11 -19.30 -5.90 10.02
CA VAL A 11 -19.56 -4.89 11.07
C VAL A 11 -18.36 -3.97 11.24
N PHE A 12 -17.14 -4.51 11.18
CA PHE A 12 -15.92 -3.70 11.26
C PHE A 12 -15.76 -2.79 10.02
N ALA A 13 -16.05 -3.29 8.82
CA ALA A 13 -16.01 -2.50 7.59
C ALA A 13 -17.08 -1.37 7.59
N VAL A 14 -18.30 -1.65 8.05
CA VAL A 14 -19.36 -0.65 8.19
C VAL A 14 -19.03 0.37 9.28
N ALA A 15 -18.44 -0.07 10.41
CA ALA A 15 -18.02 0.84 11.48
C ALA A 15 -16.83 1.73 11.04
N ALA A 16 -15.88 1.19 10.28
CA ALA A 16 -14.79 1.96 9.70
C ALA A 16 -15.32 2.99 8.67
N LEU A 17 -16.26 2.59 7.82
CA LEU A 17 -16.92 3.49 6.88
C LEU A 17 -17.73 4.57 7.60
N ALA A 18 -18.47 4.21 8.67
CA ALA A 18 -19.21 5.16 9.48
C ALA A 18 -18.31 6.15 10.24
N LEU A 19 -17.11 5.71 10.67
CA LEU A 19 -16.10 6.59 11.28
C LEU A 19 -15.58 7.63 10.27
N VAL A 20 -15.38 7.25 9.01
CA VAL A 20 -14.99 8.19 7.93
C VAL A 20 -16.06 9.24 7.69
N PHE A 21 -17.37 8.88 7.76
CA PHE A 21 -18.48 9.81 7.61
C PHE A 21 -18.85 10.58 8.90
N ALA A 22 -18.41 10.09 10.07
CA ALA A 22 -18.65 10.76 11.36
C ALA A 22 -17.56 11.79 11.71
N LEU A 23 -16.50 11.92 10.90
CA LEU A 23 -15.57 13.03 11.02
C LEU A 23 -16.38 14.33 10.80
N PRO A 24 -16.38 15.26 11.77
CA PRO A 24 -17.17 16.47 11.65
C PRO A 24 -16.80 17.19 10.35
N THR A 25 -17.80 17.62 9.60
CA THR A 25 -17.69 18.37 8.34
C THR A 25 -17.02 19.75 8.46
N LYS A 26 -16.51 20.10 9.62
CA LYS A 26 -15.43 21.07 9.79
C LYS A 26 -14.10 20.34 9.64
N ALA A 27 -13.84 19.85 8.45
CA ALA A 27 -12.53 19.30 8.07
C ALA A 27 -11.52 20.42 7.79
N GLN A 28 -11.45 21.38 8.66
CA GLN A 28 -10.23 22.04 9.01
C GLN A 28 -9.71 21.24 10.21
N MET A 29 -9.06 20.11 9.94
CA MET A 29 -7.97 19.71 10.83
C MET A 29 -7.16 20.98 11.00
N THR A 30 -6.97 21.44 12.25
CA THR A 30 -6.25 22.66 12.63
C THR A 30 -5.47 23.25 11.44
N ASP A 31 -5.49 24.53 11.19
CA ASP A 31 -4.94 25.22 9.99
C ASP A 31 -3.63 24.65 9.40
N ASN A 32 -2.97 23.74 10.11
CA ASN A 32 -1.70 23.11 9.78
C ASN A 32 -1.72 21.58 9.59
N GLY A 33 -2.86 20.91 9.74
CA GLY A 33 -2.96 19.47 9.52
C GLY A 33 -3.30 19.10 8.09
N TYR A 34 -2.96 17.87 7.68
CA TYR A 34 -3.45 17.25 6.45
C TYR A 34 -3.69 15.75 6.68
N ALA A 35 -4.59 15.15 5.90
CA ALA A 35 -4.78 13.72 5.85
C ALA A 35 -5.20 13.29 4.44
N ASN A 36 -4.68 12.14 3.99
CA ASN A 36 -5.06 11.53 2.73
C ASN A 36 -5.47 10.08 2.95
N ILE A 37 -6.52 9.67 2.26
CA ILE A 37 -6.98 8.28 2.19
C ILE A 37 -7.09 7.92 0.73
N ASP A 38 -6.25 6.99 0.29
CA ASP A 38 -6.08 6.67 -1.12
C ASP A 38 -6.33 5.20 -1.40
N TRP A 39 -6.96 4.92 -2.51
CA TRP A 39 -6.83 3.68 -3.23
C TRP A 39 -5.57 3.73 -4.07
N GLN A 40 -4.85 2.60 -4.18
CA GLN A 40 -3.63 2.53 -4.98
C GLN A 40 -3.62 1.34 -5.93
N TYR A 41 -3.01 1.58 -7.08
CA TYR A 41 -2.72 0.59 -8.10
C TYR A 41 -1.21 0.41 -8.22
N ASN A 42 -0.74 -0.84 -8.14
CA ASN A 42 0.68 -1.18 -8.06
C ASN A 42 1.13 -1.95 -9.30
N PHE A 43 2.33 -1.61 -9.76
CA PHE A 43 3.07 -2.30 -10.80
C PHE A 43 4.37 -2.82 -10.19
N PRO A 44 4.48 -4.12 -9.87
CA PRO A 44 5.72 -4.70 -9.39
C PRO A 44 6.84 -4.52 -10.41
N LEU A 45 8.04 -4.25 -9.93
CA LEU A 45 9.23 -4.13 -10.74
C LEU A 45 10.26 -5.16 -10.28
N SER A 46 10.78 -5.98 -11.20
CA SER A 46 11.87 -6.94 -10.93
C SER A 46 11.57 -7.97 -9.83
N ASN A 47 10.34 -8.43 -9.75
CA ASN A 47 9.90 -9.41 -8.78
C ASN A 47 9.43 -10.68 -9.50
N ASN A 48 10.27 -11.70 -9.57
CA ASN A 48 9.96 -12.97 -10.23
C ASN A 48 8.95 -13.83 -9.45
N PHE A 49 8.42 -13.33 -8.32
CA PHE A 49 7.53 -14.09 -7.45
C PHE A 49 6.05 -13.73 -7.64
N ALA A 50 5.71 -12.43 -7.77
CA ALA A 50 4.33 -11.95 -7.94
C ALA A 50 4.35 -10.67 -8.80
N ASP A 51 4.50 -10.85 -10.11
CA ASP A 51 4.84 -9.78 -11.07
C ASP A 51 3.62 -9.11 -11.72
N LYS A 52 2.40 -9.56 -11.38
CA LYS A 52 1.19 -8.95 -11.94
C LYS A 52 0.80 -7.69 -11.18
N SER A 53 0.46 -6.67 -11.95
CA SER A 53 -0.11 -5.42 -11.42
C SER A 53 -1.41 -5.68 -10.67
N SER A 54 -1.64 -4.93 -9.61
CA SER A 54 -2.78 -5.12 -8.72
C SER A 54 -3.36 -3.80 -8.24
N GLY A 55 -4.68 -3.73 -8.21
CA GLY A 55 -5.45 -2.64 -7.59
C GLY A 55 -5.85 -2.92 -6.13
N TRP A 56 -5.31 -3.97 -5.51
CA TRP A 56 -5.52 -4.25 -4.10
C TRP A 56 -4.53 -3.49 -3.24
N GLY A 57 -4.80 -2.21 -3.04
CA GLY A 57 -3.96 -1.38 -2.21
C GLY A 57 -4.71 -0.17 -1.66
N MET A 58 -4.31 0.23 -0.44
CA MET A 58 -4.79 1.44 0.24
C MET A 58 -3.62 2.13 0.92
N ASN A 59 -3.66 3.46 0.94
CA ASN A 59 -2.70 4.28 1.64
C ASN A 59 -3.43 5.26 2.56
N PHE A 60 -2.96 5.33 3.79
CA PHE A 60 -3.39 6.31 4.79
C PHE A 60 -2.18 7.15 5.14
N GLU A 61 -2.33 8.44 5.09
CA GLU A 61 -1.28 9.38 5.43
C GLU A 61 -1.86 10.57 6.16
N GLY A 62 -1.17 11.06 7.17
CA GLY A 62 -1.56 12.25 7.88
C GLY A 62 -0.38 12.90 8.58
N GLY A 63 -0.41 14.22 8.71
CA GLY A 63 0.67 14.96 9.31
C GLY A 63 0.36 16.43 9.53
N TYR A 64 1.42 17.16 9.89
CA TYR A 64 1.37 18.57 10.20
C TYR A 64 2.38 19.35 9.38
N PHE A 65 1.99 20.54 8.93
CA PHE A 65 2.89 21.52 8.34
C PHE A 65 3.74 22.17 9.41
N LEU A 66 5.04 21.95 9.33
CA LEU A 66 6.04 22.56 10.21
C LEU A 66 6.42 23.98 9.74
N THR A 67 6.28 24.21 8.44
CA THR A 67 6.43 25.50 7.78
C THR A 67 5.29 25.70 6.80
N ASP A 68 5.22 26.85 6.12
CA ASP A 68 4.16 27.13 5.14
C ASP A 68 4.07 26.08 4.02
N ASN A 69 5.17 25.43 3.68
CA ASN A 69 5.24 24.50 2.54
C ASN A 69 5.68 23.09 2.92
N PHE A 70 6.34 22.90 4.07
CA PHE A 70 6.90 21.61 4.46
C PHE A 70 6.08 20.96 5.56
N ALA A 71 5.68 19.71 5.34
CA ALA A 71 4.93 18.90 6.28
C ALA A 71 5.69 17.62 6.65
N LEU A 72 5.49 17.18 7.88
CA LEU A 72 5.95 15.91 8.40
C LEU A 72 4.77 15.15 9.00
N GLY A 73 4.71 13.84 8.76
CA GLY A 73 3.61 13.01 9.23
C GLY A 73 3.98 11.54 9.29
N ALA A 74 2.95 10.73 9.38
CA ALA A 74 3.05 9.28 9.36
C ALA A 74 2.20 8.69 8.24
N PHE A 75 2.57 7.50 7.80
CA PHE A 75 1.81 6.76 6.82
C PHE A 75 1.66 5.29 7.23
N LEU A 76 0.59 4.69 6.74
CA LEU A 76 0.33 3.26 6.75
C LEU A 76 -0.19 2.89 5.36
N ASN A 77 0.47 1.95 4.73
CA ASN A 77 0.09 1.48 3.41
C ASN A 77 -0.11 -0.03 3.43
N TYR A 78 -1.04 -0.52 2.65
CA TYR A 78 -1.22 -1.94 2.40
C TYR A 78 -1.41 -2.16 0.92
N HIS A 79 -0.69 -3.13 0.34
CA HIS A 79 -0.94 -3.60 -1.00
C HIS A 79 -0.57 -5.06 -1.17
N SER A 80 -1.17 -5.69 -2.17
CA SER A 80 -0.95 -7.09 -2.47
C SER A 80 -0.85 -7.28 -3.97
N ASN A 81 0.24 -7.90 -4.40
CA ASN A 81 0.45 -8.34 -5.77
C ASN A 81 0.31 -9.86 -5.84
N HIS A 82 -0.08 -10.39 -7.00
CA HIS A 82 -0.26 -11.82 -7.17
C HIS A 82 0.13 -12.24 -8.58
N GLU A 83 0.48 -13.51 -8.71
CA GLU A 83 0.76 -14.13 -9.98
C GLU A 83 0.27 -15.58 -9.99
N TYR A 84 -0.30 -16.00 -11.11
CA TYR A 84 -0.77 -17.37 -11.32
C TYR A 84 0.12 -18.05 -12.36
N PHE A 85 0.70 -19.19 -11.98
CA PHE A 85 1.43 -20.08 -12.85
C PHE A 85 0.54 -21.29 -13.17
N GLY A 86 0.23 -21.47 -14.45
CA GLY A 86 -0.50 -22.65 -14.92
C GLY A 86 0.27 -23.93 -14.61
N ARG A 87 -0.41 -25.08 -14.75
CA ARG A 87 0.13 -26.40 -14.43
C ARG A 87 1.49 -26.64 -15.07
N GLN A 88 2.51 -26.82 -14.23
CA GLN A 88 3.90 -27.08 -14.59
C GLN A 88 4.50 -28.11 -13.63
N THR A 89 5.61 -28.72 -14.03
CA THR A 89 6.35 -29.63 -13.18
C THR A 89 7.46 -28.86 -12.45
N PHE A 90 7.38 -28.81 -11.13
CA PHE A 90 8.36 -28.15 -10.27
C PHE A 90 9.20 -29.19 -9.53
N PRO A 91 10.52 -28.99 -9.42
CA PRO A 91 11.37 -29.83 -8.57
C PRO A 91 11.03 -29.57 -7.09
N VAL A 92 10.85 -30.64 -6.33
CA VAL A 92 10.57 -30.61 -4.89
C VAL A 92 11.56 -31.51 -4.17
N GLY A 93 12.44 -30.91 -3.36
CA GLY A 93 13.46 -31.65 -2.61
C GLY A 93 14.45 -32.40 -3.49
N GLU A 94 15.17 -33.36 -2.90
CA GLU A 94 16.14 -34.19 -3.61
C GLU A 94 15.43 -35.28 -4.45
N GLY A 95 15.23 -34.99 -5.76
CA GLY A 95 14.72 -35.97 -6.73
C GLY A 95 13.20 -36.09 -6.85
N GLY A 96 12.43 -35.29 -6.11
CA GLY A 96 10.96 -35.19 -6.27
C GLY A 96 10.55 -34.19 -7.32
N SER A 97 9.38 -34.44 -7.98
CA SER A 97 8.75 -33.47 -8.86
C SER A 97 7.25 -33.41 -8.58
N LEU A 98 6.70 -32.18 -8.56
CA LEU A 98 5.27 -31.91 -8.38
C LEU A 98 4.72 -31.26 -9.64
N ASN A 99 3.70 -31.87 -10.25
CA ASN A 99 2.98 -31.30 -11.38
C ASN A 99 1.68 -30.65 -10.88
N THR A 100 1.69 -29.33 -10.76
CA THR A 100 0.56 -28.55 -10.25
C THR A 100 0.56 -27.13 -10.80
N ASP A 101 -0.54 -26.43 -10.61
CA ASP A 101 -0.63 -24.99 -10.72
C ASP A 101 -0.19 -24.33 -9.41
N GLN A 102 0.28 -23.08 -9.49
CA GLN A 102 0.70 -22.28 -8.36
C GLN A 102 0.09 -20.89 -8.42
N GLN A 103 -0.31 -20.39 -7.27
CA GLN A 103 -0.67 -18.99 -7.09
C GLN A 103 0.28 -18.36 -6.07
N HIS A 104 1.01 -17.37 -6.51
CA HIS A 104 1.89 -16.57 -5.68
C HIS A 104 1.20 -15.28 -5.28
N THR A 105 1.40 -14.87 -4.04
CA THR A 105 0.89 -13.61 -3.50
C THR A 105 1.97 -12.97 -2.65
N ALA A 106 2.28 -11.70 -2.91
CA ALA A 106 3.15 -10.87 -2.11
C ALA A 106 2.30 -9.75 -1.48
N SER A 107 2.02 -9.87 -0.20
CA SER A 107 1.31 -8.84 0.58
C SER A 107 2.33 -8.00 1.33
N GLN A 108 2.23 -6.68 1.22
CA GLN A 108 3.16 -5.71 1.77
C GLN A 108 2.41 -4.72 2.65
N LEU A 109 2.96 -4.44 3.84
CA LEU A 109 2.44 -3.49 4.82
C LEU A 109 3.56 -2.54 5.26
N PRO A 110 3.93 -1.54 4.45
CA PRO A 110 4.86 -0.52 4.85
C PRO A 110 4.19 0.56 5.71
N PHE A 111 4.93 1.02 6.73
CA PHE A 111 4.52 2.09 7.64
C PHE A 111 5.73 2.89 8.13
N GLY A 112 5.52 4.13 8.52
CA GLY A 112 6.59 4.99 9.00
C GLY A 112 6.30 6.48 8.90
N LEU A 113 7.33 7.25 8.62
CA LEU A 113 7.27 8.69 8.50
C LEU A 113 7.09 9.11 7.04
N ALA A 114 6.24 10.12 6.83
CA ALA A 114 6.03 10.78 5.56
C ALA A 114 6.48 12.23 5.65
N SER A 115 7.21 12.69 4.66
CA SER A 115 7.56 14.10 4.49
C SER A 115 7.10 14.58 3.13
N ARG A 116 6.58 15.81 3.06
CA ARG A 116 6.17 16.42 1.78
C ARG A 116 6.45 17.90 1.74
N TYR A 117 6.78 18.37 0.58
CA TYR A 117 6.84 19.79 0.25
C TYR A 117 5.70 20.12 -0.72
N VAL A 118 4.82 21.03 -0.31
CA VAL A 118 3.63 21.42 -1.04
C VAL A 118 3.85 22.82 -1.63
N TRP A 119 3.71 22.93 -2.94
CA TRP A 119 3.69 24.23 -3.62
C TRP A 119 2.25 24.77 -3.61
N ASN A 120 2.12 26.07 -3.43
CA ASN A 120 0.82 26.76 -3.46
C ASN A 120 -0.18 26.25 -2.41
N ARG A 121 0.29 26.07 -1.17
CA ARG A 121 -0.59 25.72 -0.05
C ARG A 121 -1.73 26.74 0.11
N GLY A 122 -2.95 26.27 0.34
CA GLY A 122 -4.17 27.10 0.41
C GLY A 122 -4.79 27.43 -0.96
N GLY A 123 -4.15 27.09 -2.07
CA GLY A 123 -4.73 27.20 -3.40
C GLY A 123 -5.65 26.02 -3.75
N ALA A 124 -6.50 26.19 -4.74
CA ALA A 124 -7.37 25.11 -5.23
C ALA A 124 -6.59 23.94 -5.85
N PHE A 125 -5.39 24.17 -6.36
CA PHE A 125 -4.47 23.19 -6.88
C PHE A 125 -3.16 23.24 -6.12
N GLN A 126 -2.80 22.15 -5.43
CA GLN A 126 -1.66 22.07 -4.54
C GLN A 126 -0.75 20.90 -4.98
N PRO A 127 0.18 21.11 -5.89
CA PRO A 127 1.17 20.11 -6.25
C PRO A 127 2.16 19.89 -5.10
N TYR A 128 2.69 18.68 -5.00
CA TYR A 128 3.67 18.34 -3.96
C TYR A 128 4.68 17.30 -4.43
N ALA A 129 5.81 17.25 -3.77
CA ALA A 129 6.74 16.14 -3.78
C ALA A 129 7.01 15.68 -2.35
N GLY A 130 7.15 14.39 -2.16
CA GLY A 130 7.33 13.81 -0.84
C GLY A 130 8.19 12.55 -0.84
N VAL A 131 8.62 12.15 0.34
CA VAL A 131 9.33 10.89 0.57
C VAL A 131 8.77 10.24 1.82
N LYS A 132 8.50 8.93 1.71
CA LYS A 132 8.10 8.07 2.83
C LYS A 132 9.26 7.17 3.20
N LEU A 133 9.54 7.06 4.50
CA LEU A 133 10.60 6.24 5.07
C LEU A 133 10.05 5.44 6.23
N GLY A 134 10.39 4.16 6.32
CA GLY A 134 9.90 3.35 7.42
C GLY A 134 10.31 1.88 7.36
N ALA A 135 9.53 1.06 8.03
CA ALA A 135 9.64 -0.38 7.98
C ALA A 135 8.57 -0.97 7.07
N GLU A 136 8.86 -2.12 6.50
CA GLU A 136 7.93 -2.91 5.70
C GLU A 136 7.87 -4.33 6.22
N TYR A 137 6.67 -4.76 6.58
CA TYR A 137 6.36 -6.16 6.77
C TYR A 137 5.82 -6.73 5.45
N ALA A 138 6.41 -7.81 4.97
CA ALA A 138 5.94 -8.48 3.77
C ALA A 138 5.72 -9.97 4.02
N GLN A 139 4.62 -10.49 3.50
CA GLN A 139 4.30 -11.90 3.49
C GLN A 139 4.30 -12.43 2.06
N LEU A 140 5.22 -13.34 1.79
CA LEU A 140 5.29 -14.11 0.55
C LEU A 140 4.53 -15.41 0.74
N LYS A 141 3.55 -15.66 -0.10
CA LYS A 141 2.67 -16.82 -0.03
C LYS A 141 2.63 -17.54 -1.37
N SER A 142 2.85 -18.85 -1.35
CA SER A 142 2.68 -19.72 -2.51
C SER A 142 1.68 -20.82 -2.19
N THR A 143 0.63 -20.93 -3.00
CA THR A 143 -0.42 -21.92 -2.85
C THR A 143 -0.32 -22.92 -3.99
N PHE A 144 -0.21 -24.23 -3.67
CA PHE A 144 -0.15 -25.33 -4.60
C PHE A 144 -1.33 -26.25 -4.32
N ASN A 145 -2.34 -26.26 -5.17
CA ASN A 145 -3.52 -27.08 -4.97
C ASN A 145 -4.10 -26.96 -3.54
N VAL A 146 -3.78 -27.91 -2.64
CA VAL A 146 -4.22 -27.92 -1.21
C VAL A 146 -3.13 -27.53 -0.23
N PHE A 147 -1.91 -27.35 -0.68
CA PHE A 147 -0.77 -26.96 0.17
C PHE A 147 -0.51 -25.47 0.07
N GLU A 148 -0.13 -24.89 1.17
CA GLU A 148 0.24 -23.49 1.29
C GLU A 148 1.59 -23.35 2.01
N ALA A 149 2.49 -22.59 1.40
CA ALA A 149 3.72 -22.18 2.03
C ALA A 149 3.75 -20.66 2.13
N ASN A 150 4.16 -20.15 3.28
CA ASN A 150 4.29 -18.74 3.54
C ASN A 150 5.65 -18.41 4.17
N LYS A 151 6.12 -17.20 3.89
CA LYS A 151 7.35 -16.64 4.47
C LYS A 151 7.09 -15.19 4.80
N ASP A 152 7.31 -14.86 6.07
CA ASP A 152 7.22 -13.49 6.56
C ASP A 152 8.61 -12.86 6.57
N THR A 153 8.69 -11.61 6.14
CA THR A 153 9.94 -10.87 6.07
C THR A 153 9.75 -9.42 6.53
N TRP A 154 10.82 -8.86 7.08
CA TRP A 154 10.89 -7.47 7.46
C TRP A 154 11.98 -6.76 6.67
N GLY A 155 11.73 -5.52 6.28
CA GLY A 155 12.68 -4.71 5.54
C GLY A 155 12.56 -3.23 5.88
N PHE A 156 13.50 -2.46 5.37
CA PHE A 156 13.42 -1.01 5.33
C PHE A 156 12.66 -0.59 4.08
N TYR A 157 11.83 0.43 4.20
CA TYR A 157 10.99 0.96 3.13
C TYR A 157 11.35 2.40 2.79
N VAL A 158 11.49 2.68 1.51
CA VAL A 158 11.62 4.04 0.98
C VAL A 158 10.68 4.22 -0.22
N SER A 159 9.99 5.37 -0.26
CA SER A 159 9.08 5.66 -1.36
C SER A 159 9.04 7.16 -1.66
N PRO A 160 9.77 7.63 -2.69
CA PRO A 160 9.55 8.94 -3.27
C PRO A 160 8.19 8.99 -3.98
N GLU A 161 7.53 10.14 -3.86
CA GLU A 161 6.19 10.37 -4.38
C GLU A 161 6.08 11.79 -4.95
N ILE A 162 5.38 11.94 -6.06
CA ILE A 162 4.94 13.23 -6.60
C ILE A 162 3.44 13.19 -6.81
N GLY A 163 2.76 14.27 -6.49
CA GLY A 163 1.32 14.30 -6.61
C GLY A 163 0.75 15.70 -6.53
N PHE A 164 -0.57 15.76 -6.47
CA PHE A 164 -1.29 16.99 -6.27
C PHE A 164 -2.62 16.75 -5.58
N ASN A 165 -3.04 17.74 -4.78
CA ASN A 165 -4.38 17.83 -4.24
C ASN A 165 -5.17 18.86 -5.05
N VAL A 166 -6.45 18.58 -5.29
CA VAL A 166 -7.40 19.51 -5.91
C VAL A 166 -8.55 19.71 -4.95
N TYR A 167 -8.78 20.96 -4.57
CA TYR A 167 -9.91 21.37 -3.72
C TYR A 167 -10.93 22.13 -4.57
N PRO A 168 -11.96 21.45 -5.11
CA PRO A 168 -12.95 22.08 -5.99
C PRO A 168 -13.86 23.06 -5.25
N TRP A 169 -13.95 22.92 -3.92
CA TRP A 169 -14.81 23.72 -3.04
C TRP A 169 -13.96 24.51 -2.05
N ALA A 170 -14.45 25.68 -1.69
CA ALA A 170 -13.80 26.52 -0.68
C ALA A 170 -13.73 25.88 0.71
N TYR A 171 -14.63 24.93 0.99
CA TYR A 171 -14.68 24.17 2.24
C TYR A 171 -15.00 22.71 1.91
N GLY A 172 -14.28 21.77 2.55
CA GLY A 172 -14.53 20.36 2.41
C GLY A 172 -13.33 19.55 1.88
N PRO A 173 -13.53 18.25 1.66
CA PRO A 173 -12.47 17.37 1.18
C PRO A 173 -12.10 17.68 -0.27
N GLY A 174 -10.84 17.50 -0.59
CA GLY A 174 -10.29 17.55 -1.93
C GLY A 174 -10.08 16.15 -2.53
N LEU A 175 -9.66 16.13 -3.78
CA LEU A 175 -9.20 14.93 -4.48
C LEU A 175 -7.68 14.88 -4.42
N HIS A 176 -7.14 13.71 -4.17
CA HIS A 176 -5.70 13.43 -4.16
C HIS A 176 -5.31 12.52 -5.32
N PHE A 177 -4.22 12.87 -6.00
CA PHE A 177 -3.62 12.09 -7.08
C PHE A 177 -2.11 12.06 -6.87
N ALA A 178 -1.50 10.88 -6.96
CA ALA A 178 -0.06 10.75 -6.87
C ALA A 178 0.48 9.60 -7.71
N ALA A 179 1.74 9.74 -8.11
CA ALA A 179 2.57 8.69 -8.64
C ALA A 179 3.73 8.46 -7.67
N TYR A 180 4.07 7.21 -7.39
CA TYR A 180 5.13 6.87 -6.47
C TYR A 180 5.97 5.71 -6.99
N TYR A 181 7.20 5.69 -6.56
CA TYR A 181 8.07 4.52 -6.61
C TYR A 181 8.29 4.04 -5.18
N SER A 182 8.37 2.74 -4.95
CA SER A 182 8.72 2.19 -3.64
C SER A 182 9.75 1.10 -3.75
N TYR A 183 10.60 1.03 -2.74
CA TYR A 183 11.59 -0.03 -2.58
C TYR A 183 11.60 -0.51 -1.13
N GLY A 184 11.39 -1.81 -0.94
CA GLY A 184 11.54 -2.54 0.32
C GLY A 184 12.76 -3.45 0.26
N THR A 185 13.58 -3.45 1.31
CA THR A 185 14.78 -4.31 1.41
C THR A 185 14.45 -5.73 1.87
N ASN A 186 13.19 -6.14 1.81
CA ASN A 186 12.71 -7.45 2.23
C ASN A 186 13.41 -8.56 1.45
N LYS A 187 13.92 -9.57 2.16
CA LYS A 187 14.55 -10.75 1.56
C LYS A 187 13.88 -12.00 2.06
N GLY A 188 13.68 -12.95 1.17
CA GLY A 188 13.11 -14.22 1.54
C GLY A 188 13.23 -15.25 0.43
N ASP A 189 13.53 -16.48 0.84
CA ASP A 189 13.55 -17.63 -0.05
C ASP A 189 12.29 -18.46 0.21
N LEU A 190 11.57 -18.77 -0.85
CA LEU A 190 10.40 -19.64 -0.82
C LEU A 190 10.53 -20.66 -1.95
N PHE A 191 10.88 -21.90 -1.60
CA PHE A 191 11.22 -22.97 -2.54
C PHE A 191 12.36 -22.58 -3.50
N THR A 192 12.08 -22.52 -4.81
CA THR A 192 13.02 -22.15 -5.87
C THR A 192 13.04 -20.65 -6.15
N TYR A 193 12.21 -19.87 -5.48
CA TYR A 193 12.10 -18.43 -5.66
C TYR A 193 12.85 -17.69 -4.55
N SER A 194 13.81 -16.86 -4.95
CA SER A 194 14.52 -15.95 -4.05
C SER A 194 14.06 -14.52 -4.36
N VAL A 195 13.58 -13.84 -3.33
CA VAL A 195 13.20 -12.42 -3.40
C VAL A 195 14.29 -11.62 -2.70
N ASP A 196 14.92 -10.71 -3.43
CA ASP A 196 15.96 -9.80 -2.95
C ASP A 196 15.52 -8.35 -3.18
N GLY A 197 14.61 -7.89 -2.33
CA GLY A 197 13.97 -6.60 -2.44
C GLY A 197 12.62 -6.62 -3.17
N LEU A 198 11.72 -5.72 -2.76
CA LEU A 198 10.40 -5.54 -3.32
C LEU A 198 10.29 -4.12 -3.87
N SER A 199 10.26 -4.00 -5.20
CA SER A 199 10.13 -2.71 -5.88
C SER A 199 8.77 -2.59 -6.54
N ASN A 200 8.12 -1.45 -6.39
CA ASN A 200 6.87 -1.15 -7.06
C ASN A 200 6.88 0.28 -7.61
N PHE A 201 6.30 0.46 -8.78
CA PHE A 201 5.77 1.75 -9.23
C PHE A 201 4.26 1.73 -9.03
N GLY A 202 3.65 2.87 -8.72
CA GLY A 202 2.21 2.88 -8.54
C GLY A 202 1.57 4.25 -8.66
N LEU A 203 0.24 4.21 -8.73
CA LEU A 203 -0.63 5.37 -8.77
C LEU A 203 -1.56 5.35 -7.55
N ARG A 204 -1.84 6.52 -7.01
CA ARG A 204 -2.79 6.74 -5.91
C ARG A 204 -3.87 7.70 -6.34
N VAL A 205 -5.10 7.36 -5.97
CA VAL A 205 -6.26 8.24 -6.16
C VAL A 205 -7.09 8.18 -4.89
N GLY A 206 -7.41 9.33 -4.32
CA GLY A 206 -8.09 9.35 -3.04
C GLY A 206 -8.67 10.71 -2.66
N ILE A 207 -8.89 10.84 -1.36
CA ILE A 207 -9.50 12.02 -0.74
C ILE A 207 -8.45 12.69 0.14
N ALA A 208 -8.32 14.02 -0.02
CA ALA A 208 -7.49 14.89 0.79
C ALA A 208 -8.36 15.73 1.74
N PHE A 209 -7.87 15.89 2.98
CA PHE A 209 -8.50 16.66 4.04
C PHE A 209 -7.58 17.74 4.56
#